data_c97bc8b7e13ab78a4fa834ad71f03ef3
#
_entry.id   c97bc8b7e13ab78a4fa834ad71f03ef3
#
_cell.length_a   1.000
_cell.length_b   1.000
_cell.length_c   1.000
_cell.angle_alpha   90.00
_cell.angle_beta   90.00
_cell.angle_gamma   90.00
#
_symmetry.space_group_name_H-M   'P 1'
#
loop_
_entity.id
_entity.type
_entity.pdbx_description
1 polymer ?
#
loop_
_entity_poly.entity_id
_entity_poly.type
_entity_poly.pdbx_seq_one_letter_code
_entity_poly.pdbx_strand_id
1 'polypeptide(L)' 'MNKENASKLWKMIQEAGDYLDGQLPDHPNHPKGRNPYAHVAICVKNKYNSTYKDIPDDKFDEVINYIKFLKENPS' A
#
# COMPACT_ATOMS: atom_id res chain seq x y z
N MET A 1 -11.72 3.31 8.47
CA MET A 1 -10.77 3.34 9.61
C MET A 1 -11.03 4.55 10.47
N ASN A 2 -10.93 4.41 11.79
CA ASN A 2 -10.91 5.58 12.65
C ASN A 2 -9.63 6.38 12.40
N LYS A 3 -9.57 7.59 12.96
CA LYS A 3 -8.47 8.52 12.69
C LYS A 3 -7.10 7.95 13.08
N GLU A 4 -7.05 7.27 14.23
CA GLU A 4 -5.81 6.66 14.72
C GLU A 4 -5.34 5.53 13.81
N ASN A 5 -6.24 4.61 13.45
CA ASN A 5 -5.91 3.49 12.57
C ASN A 5 -5.54 3.97 11.17
N ALA A 6 -6.24 4.97 10.65
CA ALA A 6 -5.91 5.54 9.34
C ALA A 6 -4.51 6.14 9.35
N SER A 7 -4.13 6.82 10.42
CA SER A 7 -2.78 7.38 10.55
C SER A 7 -1.71 6.28 10.58
N LYS A 8 -1.97 5.19 11.31
CA LYS A 8 -1.05 4.04 11.36
C LYS A 8 -0.90 3.39 9.99
N LEU A 9 -2.01 3.19 9.27
CA LEU A 9 -1.95 2.62 7.92
C LEU A 9 -1.19 3.52 6.95
N TRP A 10 -1.38 4.83 7.05
CA TRP A 10 -0.65 5.77 6.21
C TRP A 10 0.86 5.64 6.41
N LYS A 11 1.30 5.55 7.67
CA LYS A 11 2.72 5.33 7.97
C LYS A 11 3.23 4.03 7.39
N MET A 12 2.44 2.96 7.50
CA MET A 12 2.83 1.66 6.93
C MET A 12 2.90 1.69 5.41
N ILE A 13 1.98 2.41 4.77
CA ILE A 13 2.02 2.59 3.32
C ILE A 13 3.29 3.33 2.92
N GLN A 14 3.67 4.38 3.65
CA GLN A 14 4.90 5.12 3.38
C GLN A 14 6.14 4.26 3.59
N GLU A 15 6.20 3.51 4.68
CA GLU A 15 7.32 2.60 4.96
C GLU A 15 7.43 1.51 3.90
N ALA A 16 6.31 0.96 3.47
CA ALA A 16 6.32 -0.03 2.40
C ALA A 16 6.79 0.58 1.09
N GLY A 17 6.38 1.82 0.81
CA GLY A 17 6.86 2.54 -0.37
C GLY A 17 8.37 2.76 -0.33
N ASP A 18 8.89 3.17 0.83
CA ASP A 18 10.34 3.33 1.01
C ASP A 18 11.07 2.01 0.77
N TYR A 19 10.55 0.92 1.32
CA TYR A 19 11.13 -0.41 1.15
C TYR A 19 11.13 -0.85 -0.30
N LEU A 20 10.06 -0.56 -1.03
CA LEU A 20 9.89 -0.98 -2.43
C LEU A 20 10.57 -0.05 -3.43
N ASP A 21 11.10 1.09 -2.98
CA ASP A 21 11.76 2.03 -3.86
C ASP A 21 12.94 1.34 -4.57
N GLY A 22 12.90 1.33 -5.90
CA GLY A 22 13.90 0.67 -6.72
C GLY A 22 13.73 -0.84 -6.87
N GLN A 23 12.72 -1.44 -6.22
CA GLN A 23 12.49 -2.88 -6.28
C GLN A 23 11.33 -3.30 -7.16
N LEU A 24 10.50 -2.34 -7.60
CA LEU A 24 9.36 -2.65 -8.45
C LEU A 24 9.83 -2.82 -9.90
N PRO A 25 9.28 -3.83 -10.62
CA PRO A 25 9.59 -4.01 -12.04
C PRO A 25 9.17 -2.78 -12.85
N ASP A 26 9.91 -2.48 -13.90
CA ASP A 26 9.54 -1.42 -14.82
C ASP A 26 8.22 -1.76 -15.51
N HIS A 27 7.44 -0.72 -15.77
CA HIS A 27 6.18 -0.86 -16.48
C HIS A 27 6.21 -0.01 -17.74
N PRO A 28 5.67 -0.51 -18.89
CA PRO A 28 5.71 0.25 -20.16
C PRO A 28 5.10 1.66 -20.06
N ASN A 29 4.12 1.85 -19.18
CA ASN A 29 3.47 3.13 -18.99
C ASN A 29 4.21 4.03 -17.98
N HIS A 30 5.31 3.55 -17.41
CA HIS A 30 6.09 4.27 -16.42
C HIS A 30 7.58 4.16 -16.75
N PRO A 31 8.04 4.78 -17.86
CA PRO A 31 9.42 4.60 -18.34
C PRO A 31 10.47 5.15 -17.36
N LYS A 32 10.08 6.02 -16.45
CA LYS A 32 11.00 6.59 -15.45
C LYS A 32 10.92 5.83 -14.11
N GLY A 33 10.24 4.66 -14.10
CA GLY A 33 10.02 3.89 -12.89
C GLY A 33 8.63 4.10 -12.32
N ARG A 34 8.25 3.23 -11.40
CA ARG A 34 6.93 3.27 -10.75
C ARG A 34 7.05 4.00 -9.42
N ASN A 35 6.01 4.77 -9.08
CA ASN A 35 5.93 5.39 -7.75
C ASN A 35 5.56 4.31 -6.73
N PRO A 36 6.48 3.91 -5.82
CA PRO A 36 6.20 2.82 -4.90
C PRO A 36 5.09 3.14 -3.89
N TYR A 37 4.96 4.40 -3.51
CA TYR A 37 3.92 4.82 -2.56
C TYR A 37 2.54 4.71 -3.20
N ALA A 38 2.40 5.19 -4.42
CA ALA A 38 1.16 5.06 -5.18
C ALA A 38 0.83 3.59 -5.44
N HIS A 39 1.84 2.77 -5.73
CA HIS A 39 1.66 1.33 -5.94
C HIS A 39 0.99 0.68 -4.73
N VAL A 40 1.54 0.90 -3.53
CA VAL A 40 0.98 0.29 -2.31
C VAL A 40 -0.44 0.80 -2.06
N ALA A 41 -0.67 2.10 -2.17
CA ALA A 41 -1.99 2.68 -1.94
C ALA A 41 -3.04 2.15 -2.94
N ILE A 42 -2.67 2.03 -4.20
CA ILE A 42 -3.56 1.51 -5.25
C ILE A 42 -3.86 0.03 -5.03
N CYS A 43 -2.86 -0.77 -4.64
CA CYS A 43 -3.08 -2.19 -4.34
C CYS A 43 -4.07 -2.36 -3.19
N VAL A 44 -3.94 -1.58 -2.13
CA VAL A 44 -4.89 -1.61 -1.01
C VAL A 44 -6.29 -1.22 -1.50
N LYS A 45 -6.40 -0.12 -2.25
CA LYS A 45 -7.67 0.33 -2.79
C LYS A 45 -8.34 -0.74 -3.66
N ASN A 46 -7.57 -1.39 -4.52
CA ASN A 46 -8.12 -2.39 -5.43
C ASN A 46 -8.59 -3.64 -4.67
N LYS A 47 -7.84 -4.06 -3.64
CA LYS A 47 -8.21 -5.24 -2.86
C LYS A 47 -9.51 -5.04 -2.08
N TYR A 48 -9.71 -3.85 -1.52
CA TYR A 48 -10.85 -3.57 -0.64
C TYR A 48 -11.93 -2.71 -1.29
N ASN A 49 -11.76 -2.30 -2.54
CA ASN A 49 -12.66 -1.39 -3.25
C ASN A 49 -12.88 -0.07 -2.50
N SER A 50 -11.91 0.34 -1.68
CA SER A 50 -11.99 1.54 -0.85
C SER A 50 -10.60 2.01 -0.52
N THR A 51 -10.42 3.34 -0.39
CA THR A 51 -9.16 3.86 0.11
C THR A 51 -8.96 3.37 1.54
N TYR A 52 -7.70 3.37 2.02
CA TYR A 52 -7.41 2.88 3.37
C TYR A 52 -8.22 3.59 4.45
N LYS A 53 -8.62 4.85 4.21
CA LYS A 53 -9.41 5.63 5.17
C LYS A 53 -10.84 5.10 5.32
N ASP A 54 -11.39 4.53 4.25
CA ASP A 54 -12.77 4.09 4.18
C ASP A 54 -12.96 2.61 4.50
N ILE A 55 -11.86 1.87 4.70
CA ILE A 55 -11.92 0.47 5.08
C ILE A 55 -12.38 0.36 6.54
N PRO A 56 -13.30 -0.56 6.88
CA PRO A 56 -13.76 -0.73 8.27
C PRO A 56 -12.62 -1.07 9.23
N ASP A 57 -12.72 -0.60 10.47
CA ASP A 57 -11.69 -0.84 11.50
C ASP A 57 -11.45 -2.31 11.81
N ASP A 58 -12.45 -3.16 11.66
CA ASP A 58 -12.30 -4.60 11.92
C ASP A 58 -11.40 -5.27 10.88
N LYS A 59 -11.06 -4.58 9.79
CA LYS A 59 -10.12 -5.07 8.79
C LYS A 59 -8.68 -4.57 9.02
N PHE A 60 -8.44 -3.82 10.09
CA PHE A 60 -7.14 -3.17 10.33
C PHE A 60 -5.98 -4.15 10.25
N ASP A 61 -6.05 -5.26 11.00
CA ASP A 61 -4.98 -6.27 11.03
C ASP A 61 -4.80 -6.94 9.66
N GLU A 62 -5.91 -7.17 8.95
CA GLU A 62 -5.87 -7.75 7.62
C GLU A 62 -5.15 -6.84 6.63
N VAL A 63 -5.43 -5.53 6.70
CA VAL A 63 -4.76 -4.54 5.83
C VAL A 63 -3.26 -4.49 6.14
N ILE A 64 -2.88 -4.52 7.41
CA ILE A 64 -1.48 -4.56 7.82
C ILE A 64 -0.77 -5.76 7.20
N ASN A 65 -1.37 -6.94 7.30
CA ASN A 65 -0.80 -8.16 6.75
C ASN A 65 -0.70 -8.09 5.23
N TYR A 66 -1.67 -7.46 4.57
CA TYR A 66 -1.63 -7.28 3.12
C TYR A 66 -0.49 -6.34 2.70
N ILE A 67 -0.27 -5.25 3.43
CA ILE A 67 0.84 -4.33 3.15
C ILE A 67 2.18 -5.06 3.30
N LYS A 68 2.33 -5.90 4.33
CA LYS A 68 3.52 -6.74 4.49
C LYS A 68 3.70 -7.68 3.32
N PHE A 69 2.62 -8.29 2.85
CA PHE A 69 2.64 -9.16 1.68
C PHE A 69 3.15 -8.41 0.45
N LEU A 70 2.71 -7.17 0.24
CA LEU A 70 3.15 -6.37 -0.89
C LEU A 70 4.64 -6.08 -0.84
N LYS A 71 5.21 -5.89 0.35
CA LYS A 71 6.66 -5.70 0.52
C LYS A 71 7.44 -6.95 0.13
N GLU A 72 6.92 -8.12 0.50
CA GLU A 72 7.59 -9.39 0.25
C GLU A 72 7.41 -9.88 -1.18
N ASN A 73 6.43 -9.35 -1.91
CA ASN A 73 6.09 -9.77 -3.26
C ASN A 73 5.99 -8.55 -4.19
N PRO A 74 7.10 -7.89 -4.50
CA PRO A 74 7.10 -6.75 -5.42
C PRO A 74 6.64 -7.16 -6.81
N SER A 75 5.74 -6.37 -7.40
CA SER A 75 5.21 -6.70 -8.72
C SER A 75 4.84 -5.48 -9.55
#